data_5adb604844830e7accdc8728dbcf4dab
#
_entry.id   5adb604844830e7accdc8728dbcf4dab
#
_cell.length_a   1.000
_cell.length_b   1.000
_cell.length_c   1.000
_cell.angle_alpha   90.00
_cell.angle_beta   90.00
_cell.angle_gamma   90.00
#
_symmetry.space_group_name_H-M   'P 1'
#
loop_
_entity.id
_entity.type
_entity.pdbx_description
1 polymer ?
#
loop_
_entity_poly.entity_id
_entity_poly.type
_entity_poly.pdbx_seq_one_letter_code
_entity_poly.pdbx_strand_id
1 'polypeptide(L)'
;MNTLEKIKLLGESFEVSKVDKVDNLRKTVPSCLIMPTTLEKRGGKVKLSSNEQTMLDEFAGVIRKHRDEDPATLARLLNVAFDLSLGARESREDKLARASVRGIGVRQQLAEAEGGSLSSEDAARLLRISKTAILKRLEAGRLLAWREERLKAARFPRWQFDEHGQVLAGLEEVLTILNQDECLDAWGKILFFMAEKISLDGRRPLDLLRAGKLKQICLAAHAYVE
;
A
#
# COMPACT_ATOMS: atom_id res chain seq x y z
N MET A 1 -13.68 27.98 18.57
CA MET A 1 -12.25 28.22 18.32
C MET A 1 -11.98 27.98 16.86
N ASN A 2 -11.59 29.02 16.13
CA ASN A 2 -11.48 29.00 14.68
C ASN A 2 -10.17 28.35 14.25
N THR A 3 -10.16 27.65 13.13
CA THR A 3 -9.00 26.88 12.59
C THR A 3 -7.74 27.76 12.45
N LEU A 4 -7.92 29.04 12.24
CA LEU A 4 -6.84 30.05 12.19
C LEU A 4 -6.13 30.30 13.53
N GLU A 5 -6.84 30.18 14.66
CA GLU A 5 -6.23 30.26 15.98
C GLU A 5 -5.40 29.04 16.34
N LYS A 6 -5.81 27.85 15.86
CA LYS A 6 -5.02 26.61 16.01
C LYS A 6 -3.71 26.66 15.24
N ILE A 7 -3.70 27.26 14.04
CA ILE A 7 -2.49 27.40 13.22
C ILE A 7 -1.53 28.42 13.86
N LYS A 8 -2.05 29.49 14.48
CA LYS A 8 -1.24 30.47 15.17
C LYS A 8 -0.59 29.91 16.44
N LEU A 9 -1.33 29.11 17.21
CA LEU A 9 -0.83 28.39 18.39
C LEU A 9 0.21 27.32 18.07
N LEU A 10 0.16 26.74 16.86
CA LEU A 10 1.18 25.78 16.38
C LEU A 10 2.43 26.48 15.85
N GLY A 11 2.34 27.73 15.44
CA GLY A 11 3.47 28.52 14.95
C GLY A 11 4.36 29.12 16.04
N GLU A 12 3.77 29.45 17.20
CA GLU A 12 4.50 30.10 18.31
C GLU A 12 5.17 29.11 19.28
N SER A 13 4.82 27.83 19.22
CA SER A 13 5.41 26.76 20.08
C SER A 13 6.60 26.04 19.46
N PHE A 14 7.11 26.48 18.30
CA PHE A 14 8.11 25.75 17.53
C PHE A 14 9.52 26.35 17.56
N GLU A 15 9.74 27.34 18.40
CA GLU A 15 11.10 27.82 18.67
C GLU A 15 11.65 27.24 19.97
N VAL A 16 12.82 26.64 19.85
CA VAL A 16 13.78 26.33 20.96
C VAL A 16 13.68 24.96 21.62
N SER A 17 13.57 23.82 20.99
CA SER A 17 14.21 22.62 21.62
C SER A 17 14.28 21.36 20.77
N LYS A 18 14.66 21.43 19.51
CA LYS A 18 14.71 20.20 18.69
C LYS A 18 15.88 20.10 17.72
N VAL A 19 17.03 20.66 18.02
CA VAL A 19 18.24 20.43 17.23
C VAL A 19 18.81 19.05 17.51
N ASP A 20 18.64 18.50 18.72
CA ASP A 20 19.28 17.23 19.12
C ASP A 20 18.53 15.95 18.73
N LYS A 21 17.30 16.05 18.17
CA LYS A 21 16.53 14.86 17.73
C LYS A 21 16.58 14.57 16.25
N VAL A 22 17.14 15.46 15.45
CA VAL A 22 17.22 15.27 13.98
C VAL A 22 18.35 14.34 13.59
N ASP A 23 19.41 14.25 14.38
CA ASP A 23 20.55 13.39 14.08
C ASP A 23 20.28 11.89 14.26
N ASN A 24 19.28 11.52 15.04
CA ASN A 24 18.92 10.12 15.22
C ASN A 24 17.98 9.57 14.11
N LEU A 25 17.32 10.43 13.34
CA LEU A 25 16.47 10.03 12.21
C LEU A 25 17.27 9.80 10.92
N ARG A 26 18.49 10.34 10.83
CA ARG A 26 19.37 10.13 9.66
C ARG A 26 19.90 8.70 9.50
N LYS A 27 19.82 7.88 10.54
CA LYS A 27 20.34 6.50 10.51
C LYS A 27 19.35 5.44 10.00
N THR A 28 18.07 5.81 9.77
CA THR A 28 17.01 4.84 9.47
C THR A 28 16.31 5.07 8.13
N VAL A 29 16.70 6.07 7.35
CA VAL A 29 16.09 6.36 6.04
C VAL A 29 17.14 6.13 4.96
N PRO A 30 16.85 5.30 3.94
CA PRO A 30 17.78 5.11 2.83
C PRO A 30 18.05 6.45 2.15
N SER A 31 19.33 6.64 1.78
CA SER A 31 19.92 7.89 1.27
C SER A 31 19.23 8.51 0.03
N CYS A 32 18.31 7.78 -0.60
CA CYS A 32 17.58 8.23 -1.79
C CYS A 32 16.32 9.06 -1.50
N LEU A 33 15.95 9.26 -0.20
CA LEU A 33 14.79 10.07 0.21
C LEU A 33 15.19 11.39 0.88
N ILE A 34 16.48 11.70 0.91
CA ILE A 34 16.95 12.99 1.39
C ILE A 34 16.83 13.98 0.23
N MET A 35 15.65 14.56 0.03
CA MET A 35 15.60 15.87 -0.57
C MET A 35 16.54 16.77 0.22
N PRO A 36 17.38 17.59 -0.41
CA PRO A 36 18.23 18.54 0.32
C PRO A 36 17.34 19.62 0.94
N THR A 37 16.81 19.34 2.13
CA THR A 37 16.22 20.35 3.02
C THR A 37 17.34 21.02 3.79
N THR A 38 18.32 21.52 3.09
CA THR A 38 19.22 22.53 3.63
C THR A 38 18.80 23.88 3.08
N LEU A 39 17.65 24.36 3.51
CA LEU A 39 17.50 25.78 3.72
C LEU A 39 18.38 26.14 4.92
N GLU A 40 19.71 26.12 4.71
CA GLU A 40 20.59 26.83 5.59
C GLU A 40 20.15 28.28 5.58
N LYS A 41 19.79 28.81 6.74
CA LYS A 41 19.64 30.25 7.05
C LYS A 41 21.01 30.94 6.86
N ARG A 42 21.51 30.98 5.66
CA ARG A 42 22.42 32.02 5.22
C ARG A 42 21.54 33.07 4.55
N GLY A 43 21.50 34.26 5.10
CA GLY A 43 20.71 35.41 4.64
C GLY A 43 21.10 35.93 3.26
N GLY A 44 21.20 35.03 2.28
CA GLY A 44 21.31 35.32 0.87
C GLY A 44 19.93 35.20 0.24
N LYS A 45 19.44 36.31 -0.34
CA LYS A 45 18.28 36.26 -1.23
C LYS A 45 18.59 35.24 -2.34
N VAL A 46 17.96 34.09 -2.30
CA VAL A 46 17.99 33.12 -3.41
C VAL A 46 17.38 33.83 -4.61
N LYS A 47 18.19 34.18 -5.59
CA LYS A 47 17.70 34.72 -6.86
C LYS A 47 17.10 33.55 -7.64
N LEU A 48 15.79 33.46 -7.66
CA LEU A 48 15.05 32.53 -8.49
C LEU A 48 15.19 32.97 -9.96
N SER A 49 15.28 32.02 -10.86
CA SER A 49 15.15 32.28 -12.29
C SER A 49 13.75 32.78 -12.61
N SER A 50 13.58 33.45 -13.74
CA SER A 50 12.27 33.95 -14.20
C SER A 50 11.22 32.83 -14.27
N ASN A 51 11.62 31.65 -14.71
CA ASN A 51 10.73 30.47 -14.81
C ASN A 51 10.33 29.93 -13.41
N GLU A 52 11.25 29.91 -12.47
CA GLU A 52 10.96 29.48 -11.09
C GLU A 52 10.02 30.46 -10.38
N GLN A 53 10.21 31.77 -10.64
CA GLN A 53 9.33 32.81 -10.12
C GLN A 53 7.91 32.65 -10.67
N THR A 54 7.76 32.49 -12.00
CA THR A 54 6.47 32.26 -12.66
C THR A 54 5.77 31.02 -12.10
N MET A 55 6.51 29.96 -11.91
CA MET A 55 5.99 28.71 -11.36
C MET A 55 5.48 28.88 -9.93
N LEU A 56 6.22 29.61 -9.07
CA LEU A 56 5.80 29.91 -7.70
C LEU A 56 4.55 30.79 -7.65
N ASP A 57 4.43 31.76 -8.57
CA ASP A 57 3.28 32.62 -8.65
C ASP A 57 2.02 31.87 -9.11
N GLU A 58 2.15 30.93 -10.03
CA GLU A 58 1.07 30.04 -10.45
C GLU A 58 0.63 29.10 -9.31
N PHE A 59 1.57 28.50 -8.56
CA PHE A 59 1.25 27.68 -7.39
C PHE A 59 0.53 28.49 -6.32
N ALA A 60 0.99 29.71 -6.03
CA ALA A 60 0.33 30.60 -5.09
C ALA A 60 -1.08 30.98 -5.55
N GLY A 61 -1.31 31.06 -6.87
CA GLY A 61 -2.61 31.28 -7.49
C GLY A 61 -3.57 30.11 -7.24
N VAL A 62 -3.10 28.88 -7.47
CA VAL A 62 -3.88 27.66 -7.26
C VAL A 62 -4.25 27.52 -5.77
N ILE A 63 -3.30 27.70 -4.85
CA ILE A 63 -3.55 27.62 -3.41
C ILE A 63 -4.59 28.66 -2.96
N ARG A 64 -4.51 29.90 -3.47
CA ARG A 64 -5.48 30.95 -3.15
C ARG A 64 -6.89 30.64 -3.66
N LYS A 65 -7.01 30.04 -4.84
CA LYS A 65 -8.28 29.68 -5.46
C LYS A 65 -8.98 28.52 -4.73
N HIS A 66 -8.21 27.62 -4.14
CA HIS A 66 -8.71 26.42 -3.45
C HIS A 66 -8.49 26.47 -1.93
N ARG A 67 -8.54 27.68 -1.37
CA ARG A 67 -8.25 27.92 0.06
C ARG A 67 -9.20 27.18 1.01
N ASP A 68 -10.40 26.87 0.56
CA ASP A 68 -11.44 26.21 1.34
C ASP A 68 -11.42 24.68 1.20
N GLU A 69 -10.52 24.14 0.36
CA GLU A 69 -10.34 22.71 0.16
C GLU A 69 -9.50 22.08 1.27
N ASP A 70 -9.72 20.78 1.51
CA ASP A 70 -8.91 20.02 2.44
C ASP A 70 -7.43 20.00 2.04
N PRO A 71 -6.50 20.28 2.99
CA PRO A 71 -5.06 20.34 2.71
C PRO A 71 -4.50 19.09 2.04
N ALA A 72 -5.07 17.90 2.32
CA ALA A 72 -4.65 16.65 1.69
C ALA A 72 -5.06 16.59 0.20
N THR A 73 -6.23 17.13 -0.13
CA THR A 73 -6.71 17.27 -1.51
C THR A 73 -5.87 18.27 -2.28
N LEU A 74 -5.53 19.43 -1.66
CA LEU A 74 -4.61 20.40 -2.25
C LEU A 74 -3.23 19.81 -2.53
N ALA A 75 -2.68 19.06 -1.59
CA ALA A 75 -1.39 18.39 -1.77
C ALA A 75 -1.42 17.38 -2.95
N ARG A 76 -2.51 16.64 -3.13
CA ARG A 76 -2.69 15.74 -4.26
C ARG A 76 -2.77 16.48 -5.59
N LEU A 77 -3.55 17.55 -5.64
CA LEU A 77 -3.67 18.38 -6.85
C LEU A 77 -2.35 19.03 -7.22
N LEU A 78 -1.59 19.55 -6.23
CA LEU A 78 -0.27 20.11 -6.46
C LEU A 78 0.72 19.07 -6.97
N ASN A 79 0.72 17.87 -6.45
CA ASN A 79 1.56 16.77 -6.95
C ASN A 79 1.21 16.41 -8.40
N VAL A 80 -0.08 16.31 -8.74
CA VAL A 80 -0.51 16.02 -10.12
C VAL A 80 -0.15 17.18 -11.06
N ALA A 81 -0.35 18.42 -10.65
CA ALA A 81 0.01 19.60 -11.44
C ALA A 81 1.52 19.72 -11.66
N PHE A 82 2.31 19.40 -10.63
CA PHE A 82 3.77 19.34 -10.70
C PHE A 82 4.25 18.28 -11.68
N ASP A 83 3.64 17.09 -11.62
CA ASP A 83 3.92 15.98 -12.54
C ASP A 83 3.61 16.31 -14.00
N LEU A 84 2.52 17.06 -14.24
CA LEU A 84 2.11 17.47 -15.57
C LEU A 84 2.97 18.61 -16.15
N SER A 85 3.37 19.57 -15.30
CA SER A 85 4.08 20.77 -15.75
C SER A 85 5.58 20.54 -15.96
N LEU A 86 6.20 19.62 -15.25
CA LEU A 86 7.63 19.42 -15.39
C LEU A 86 8.02 18.71 -16.69
N GLY A 87 7.08 18.09 -17.42
CA GLY A 87 7.40 17.38 -18.70
C GLY A 87 8.61 16.45 -18.54
N ALA A 88 9.04 16.29 -17.29
CA ALA A 88 10.25 15.60 -16.94
C ALA A 88 10.13 14.16 -17.40
N ARG A 89 11.04 13.73 -18.21
CA ARG A 89 11.30 12.31 -18.40
C ARG A 89 11.49 11.74 -17.01
N GLU A 90 10.40 11.16 -16.46
CA GLU A 90 10.44 10.45 -15.19
C GLU A 90 11.66 9.54 -15.20
N SER A 91 12.54 9.71 -14.25
CA SER A 91 13.65 8.79 -14.11
C SER A 91 13.10 7.38 -13.86
N ARG A 92 13.87 6.37 -14.19
CA ARG A 92 13.49 4.98 -13.88
C ARG A 92 13.25 4.81 -12.37
N GLU A 93 13.98 5.54 -11.55
CA GLU A 93 13.88 5.54 -10.09
C GLU A 93 12.56 6.15 -9.61
N ASP A 94 12.12 7.27 -10.19
CA ASP A 94 10.83 7.90 -9.87
C ASP A 94 9.64 6.98 -10.23
N LYS A 95 9.72 6.32 -11.40
CA LYS A 95 8.70 5.33 -11.80
C LYS A 95 8.63 4.16 -10.83
N LEU A 96 9.77 3.65 -10.39
CA LEU A 96 9.84 2.58 -9.40
C LEU A 96 9.31 3.02 -8.03
N ALA A 97 9.68 4.21 -7.57
CA ALA A 97 9.19 4.77 -6.31
C ALA A 97 7.67 4.91 -6.33
N ARG A 98 7.09 5.46 -7.40
CA ARG A 98 5.63 5.58 -7.56
C ARG A 98 4.93 4.23 -7.66
N ALA A 99 5.53 3.28 -8.37
CA ALA A 99 5.00 1.93 -8.45
C ALA A 99 4.99 1.27 -7.06
N SER A 100 6.05 1.45 -6.28
CA SER A 100 6.14 0.95 -4.91
C SER A 100 5.08 1.55 -3.99
N VAL A 101 4.87 2.88 -4.04
CA VAL A 101 3.84 3.57 -3.26
C VAL A 101 2.43 3.06 -3.64
N ARG A 102 2.15 2.93 -4.95
CA ARG A 102 0.87 2.33 -5.40
C ARG A 102 0.71 0.89 -4.92
N GLY A 103 1.79 0.11 -4.97
CA GLY A 103 1.80 -1.27 -4.48
C GLY A 103 1.46 -1.39 -3.00
N ILE A 104 1.96 -0.47 -2.16
CA ILE A 104 1.61 -0.41 -0.73
C ILE A 104 0.11 -0.14 -0.55
N GLY A 105 -0.44 0.83 -1.29
CA GLY A 105 -1.88 1.15 -1.22
C GLY A 105 -2.76 -0.03 -1.63
N VAL A 106 -2.41 -0.73 -2.72
CA VAL A 106 -3.13 -1.93 -3.17
C VAL A 106 -3.05 -3.04 -2.13
N ARG A 107 -1.87 -3.30 -1.55
CA ARG A 107 -1.71 -4.31 -0.49
C ARG A 107 -2.58 -4.01 0.73
N GLN A 108 -2.65 -2.75 1.14
CA GLN A 108 -3.51 -2.34 2.24
C GLN A 108 -5.00 -2.58 1.92
N GLN A 109 -5.45 -2.19 0.73
CA GLN A 109 -6.83 -2.44 0.29
C GLN A 109 -7.15 -3.95 0.27
N LEU A 110 -6.23 -4.77 -0.25
CA LEU A 110 -6.39 -6.23 -0.27
C LEU A 110 -6.38 -6.84 1.13
N ALA A 111 -5.59 -6.29 2.06
CA ALA A 111 -5.53 -6.74 3.45
C ALA A 111 -6.82 -6.49 4.23
N GLU A 112 -7.51 -5.39 3.91
CA GLU A 112 -8.77 -4.98 4.56
C GLU A 112 -10.01 -5.56 3.87
N ALA A 113 -9.88 -5.99 2.62
CA ALA A 113 -11.00 -6.52 1.83
C ALA A 113 -11.57 -7.81 2.43
N GLU A 114 -12.85 -8.07 2.14
CA GLU A 114 -13.54 -9.34 2.45
C GLU A 114 -13.43 -9.77 3.93
N GLY A 115 -13.51 -8.81 4.85
CA GLY A 115 -13.46 -9.05 6.29
C GLY A 115 -12.06 -8.99 6.90
N GLY A 116 -11.08 -8.46 6.15
CA GLY A 116 -9.74 -8.19 6.66
C GLY A 116 -8.89 -9.45 6.84
N SER A 117 -8.08 -9.45 7.91
CA SER A 117 -7.15 -10.55 8.17
C SER A 117 -7.18 -11.01 9.62
N LEU A 118 -6.86 -12.28 9.82
CA LEU A 118 -6.76 -12.94 11.11
C LEU A 118 -5.30 -13.12 11.52
N SER A 119 -5.01 -13.05 12.82
CA SER A 119 -3.74 -13.52 13.37
C SER A 119 -3.65 -15.05 13.32
N SER A 120 -2.46 -15.60 13.53
CA SER A 120 -2.29 -17.07 13.63
C SER A 120 -3.11 -17.67 14.77
N GLU A 121 -3.28 -16.95 15.88
CA GLU A 121 -4.08 -17.38 17.00
C GLU A 121 -5.58 -17.37 16.67
N ASP A 122 -6.07 -16.31 16.02
CA ASP A 122 -7.48 -16.19 15.66
C ASP A 122 -7.86 -17.19 14.59
N ALA A 123 -7.00 -17.40 13.60
CA ALA A 123 -7.20 -18.40 12.56
C ALA A 123 -7.18 -19.83 13.13
N ALA A 124 -6.28 -20.12 14.09
CA ALA A 124 -6.24 -21.40 14.78
C ALA A 124 -7.51 -21.64 15.61
N ARG A 125 -7.97 -20.59 16.31
CA ARG A 125 -9.22 -20.63 17.09
C ARG A 125 -10.43 -20.87 16.19
N LEU A 126 -10.48 -20.19 15.05
CA LEU A 126 -11.56 -20.35 14.07
C LEU A 126 -11.65 -21.78 13.55
N LEU A 127 -10.52 -22.37 13.19
CA LEU A 127 -10.42 -23.76 12.70
C LEU A 127 -10.47 -24.82 13.82
N ARG A 128 -10.49 -24.41 15.07
CA ARG A 128 -10.43 -25.31 16.25
C ARG A 128 -9.21 -26.24 16.26
N ILE A 129 -8.04 -25.71 15.85
CA ILE A 129 -6.77 -26.42 15.81
C ILE A 129 -5.70 -25.63 16.58
N SER A 130 -4.54 -26.23 16.80
CA SER A 130 -3.42 -25.54 17.44
C SER A 130 -2.76 -24.52 16.51
N LYS A 131 -2.10 -23.50 17.07
CA LYS A 131 -1.28 -22.54 16.30
C LYS A 131 -0.20 -23.25 15.49
N THR A 132 0.41 -24.30 16.03
CA THR A 132 1.39 -25.11 15.32
C THR A 132 0.78 -25.80 14.09
N ALA A 133 -0.45 -26.29 14.21
CA ALA A 133 -1.14 -26.97 13.11
C ALA A 133 -1.46 -26.00 11.97
N ILE A 134 -1.87 -24.74 12.25
CA ILE A 134 -2.14 -23.78 11.21
C ILE A 134 -0.86 -23.34 10.49
N LEU A 135 0.26 -23.18 11.22
CA LEU A 135 1.55 -22.87 10.61
C LEU A 135 2.05 -24.01 9.70
N LYS A 136 1.87 -25.28 10.12
CA LYS A 136 2.18 -26.44 9.26
C LYS A 136 1.32 -26.46 7.99
N ARG A 137 0.03 -26.08 8.05
CA ARG A 137 -0.82 -25.96 6.85
C ARG A 137 -0.35 -24.82 5.94
N LEU A 138 0.12 -23.72 6.49
CA LEU A 138 0.72 -22.62 5.73
C LEU A 138 2.01 -23.07 5.04
N GLU A 139 2.91 -23.73 5.76
CA GLU A 139 4.16 -24.28 5.23
C GLU A 139 3.92 -25.31 4.13
N ALA A 140 2.87 -26.12 4.27
CA ALA A 140 2.43 -27.07 3.24
C ALA A 140 1.72 -26.41 2.04
N GLY A 141 1.60 -25.07 2.00
CA GLY A 141 0.94 -24.37 0.91
C GLY A 141 -0.59 -24.53 0.86
N ARG A 142 -1.22 -25.06 1.91
CA ARG A 142 -2.67 -25.32 1.98
C ARG A 142 -3.48 -24.10 2.47
N LEU A 143 -2.79 -23.10 2.99
CA LEU A 143 -3.37 -21.83 3.42
C LEU A 143 -2.55 -20.70 2.84
N LEU A 144 -3.19 -19.55 2.69
CA LEU A 144 -2.58 -18.32 2.25
C LEU A 144 -2.39 -17.38 3.43
N ALA A 145 -1.17 -16.81 3.53
CA ALA A 145 -0.89 -15.78 4.51
C ALA A 145 0.23 -14.87 3.98
N TRP A 146 0.21 -13.60 4.38
CA TRP A 146 1.35 -12.72 4.21
C TRP A 146 2.04 -12.47 5.55
N ARG A 147 3.29 -12.08 5.49
CA ARG A 147 4.05 -11.70 6.68
C ARG A 147 3.95 -10.19 6.87
N GLU A 148 3.45 -9.77 8.01
CA GLU A 148 3.47 -8.37 8.41
C GLU A 148 4.89 -8.00 8.85
N GLU A 149 5.57 -7.13 8.12
CA GLU A 149 6.98 -6.80 8.32
C GLU A 149 7.26 -6.23 9.73
N ARG A 150 6.36 -5.39 10.22
CA ARG A 150 6.50 -4.72 11.52
C ARG A 150 6.45 -5.71 12.70
N LEU A 151 5.56 -6.68 12.64
CA LEU A 151 5.32 -7.66 13.72
C LEU A 151 5.98 -9.01 13.45
N LYS A 152 6.53 -9.22 12.25
CA LYS A 152 7.02 -10.51 11.75
C LYS A 152 6.00 -11.66 11.92
N ALA A 153 4.73 -11.30 11.98
CA ALA A 153 3.62 -12.20 12.23
C ALA A 153 2.93 -12.60 10.92
N ALA A 154 2.45 -13.84 10.83
CA ALA A 154 1.63 -14.27 9.71
C ALA A 154 0.21 -13.73 9.86
N ARG A 155 -0.31 -13.16 8.77
CA ARG A 155 -1.67 -12.66 8.64
C ARG A 155 -2.42 -13.48 7.60
N PHE A 156 -3.54 -14.03 7.98
CA PHE A 156 -4.37 -14.91 7.16
C PHE A 156 -5.57 -14.13 6.64
N PRO A 157 -5.79 -13.99 5.31
CA PRO A 157 -7.02 -13.38 4.78
C PRO A 157 -8.25 -14.05 5.36
N ARG A 158 -9.21 -13.26 5.85
CA ARG A 158 -10.45 -13.81 6.45
C ARG A 158 -11.28 -14.58 5.42
N TRP A 159 -11.29 -14.15 4.19
CA TRP A 159 -12.09 -14.71 3.11
C TRP A 159 -11.80 -16.16 2.75
N GLN A 160 -10.61 -16.69 3.12
CA GLN A 160 -10.28 -18.09 2.85
C GLN A 160 -11.00 -19.08 3.77
N PHE A 161 -11.73 -18.57 4.75
CA PHE A 161 -12.53 -19.36 5.68
C PHE A 161 -14.01 -19.05 5.48
N ASP A 162 -14.84 -20.08 5.52
CA ASP A 162 -16.29 -19.96 5.46
C ASP A 162 -16.91 -19.46 6.79
N GLU A 163 -18.24 -19.39 6.83
CA GLU A 163 -18.99 -18.97 8.01
C GLU A 163 -18.90 -19.99 9.16
N HIS A 164 -18.61 -21.25 8.84
CA HIS A 164 -18.47 -22.35 9.81
C HIS A 164 -17.05 -22.49 10.34
N GLY A 165 -16.14 -21.62 9.90
CA GLY A 165 -14.73 -21.65 10.30
C GLY A 165 -13.95 -22.78 9.61
N GLN A 166 -14.40 -23.27 8.44
CA GLN A 166 -13.66 -24.23 7.62
C GLN A 166 -12.95 -23.50 6.49
N VAL A 167 -11.90 -24.09 5.96
CA VAL A 167 -11.23 -23.58 4.74
C VAL A 167 -12.17 -23.76 3.56
N LEU A 168 -12.28 -22.76 2.70
CA LEU A 168 -13.10 -22.83 1.49
C LEU A 168 -12.74 -24.05 0.66
N ALA A 169 -13.76 -24.81 0.26
CA ALA A 169 -13.58 -26.00 -0.56
C ALA A 169 -12.91 -25.65 -1.90
N GLY A 170 -11.91 -26.43 -2.30
CA GLY A 170 -11.15 -26.21 -3.53
C GLY A 170 -10.02 -25.17 -3.41
N LEU A 171 -9.86 -24.49 -2.27
CA LEU A 171 -8.77 -23.53 -2.09
C LEU A 171 -7.39 -24.20 -2.19
N GLU A 172 -7.22 -25.38 -1.56
CA GLU A 172 -5.93 -26.09 -1.56
C GLU A 172 -5.51 -26.50 -2.97
N GLU A 173 -6.46 -26.93 -3.82
CA GLU A 173 -6.19 -27.32 -5.22
C GLU A 173 -5.72 -26.10 -6.03
N VAL A 174 -6.38 -24.96 -5.88
CA VAL A 174 -5.98 -23.73 -6.59
C VAL A 174 -4.62 -23.22 -6.09
N LEU A 175 -4.38 -23.25 -4.77
CA LEU A 175 -3.09 -22.89 -4.20
C LEU A 175 -1.96 -23.82 -4.68
N THR A 176 -2.23 -25.10 -4.86
CA THR A 176 -1.26 -26.05 -5.40
C THR A 176 -0.80 -25.65 -6.80
N ILE A 177 -1.72 -25.17 -7.65
CA ILE A 177 -1.39 -24.67 -8.99
C ILE A 177 -0.58 -23.36 -8.87
N LEU A 178 -1.05 -22.40 -8.09
CA LEU A 178 -0.38 -21.11 -7.93
C LEU A 178 1.01 -21.22 -7.25
N ASN A 179 1.26 -22.28 -6.51
CA ASN A 179 2.56 -22.55 -5.88
C ASN A 179 3.59 -23.12 -6.86
N GLN A 180 3.21 -23.45 -8.09
CA GLN A 180 4.15 -23.90 -9.14
C GLN A 180 5.03 -22.75 -9.63
N ASP A 181 4.54 -21.51 -9.55
CA ASP A 181 5.34 -20.33 -9.82
C ASP A 181 6.01 -19.83 -8.53
N GLU A 182 7.31 -20.09 -8.40
CA GLU A 182 8.13 -19.66 -7.25
C GLU A 182 8.26 -18.14 -7.15
N CYS A 183 8.07 -17.41 -8.25
CA CYS A 183 8.12 -15.95 -8.28
C CYS A 183 6.83 -15.32 -7.75
N LEU A 184 5.74 -16.07 -7.68
CA LEU A 184 4.44 -15.59 -7.24
C LEU A 184 4.37 -15.53 -5.71
N ASP A 185 4.54 -14.33 -5.15
CA ASP A 185 4.46 -14.09 -3.72
C ASP A 185 3.02 -14.21 -3.17
N ALA A 186 2.88 -14.12 -1.85
CA ALA A 186 1.58 -14.18 -1.20
C ALA A 186 0.61 -13.10 -1.69
N TRP A 187 1.10 -11.90 -2.01
CA TRP A 187 0.27 -10.81 -2.51
C TRP A 187 -0.21 -11.02 -3.94
N GLY A 188 0.63 -11.61 -4.79
CA GLY A 188 0.23 -12.04 -6.12
C GLY A 188 -0.87 -13.10 -6.09
N LYS A 189 -0.78 -14.07 -5.17
CA LYS A 189 -1.84 -15.07 -4.95
C LYS A 189 -3.13 -14.44 -4.42
N ILE A 190 -3.05 -13.50 -3.47
CA ILE A 190 -4.23 -12.75 -2.99
C ILE A 190 -4.86 -11.98 -4.14
N LEU A 191 -4.06 -11.27 -4.94
CA LEU A 191 -4.54 -10.51 -6.09
C LEU A 191 -5.21 -11.43 -7.12
N PHE A 192 -4.68 -12.65 -7.33
CA PHE A 192 -5.33 -13.62 -8.20
C PHE A 192 -6.78 -13.88 -7.78
N PHE A 193 -7.05 -14.12 -6.49
CA PHE A 193 -8.40 -14.40 -5.99
C PHE A 193 -9.31 -13.18 -6.00
N MET A 194 -8.75 -11.98 -5.79
CA MET A 194 -9.52 -10.75 -5.56
C MET A 194 -9.79 -9.94 -6.82
N ALA A 195 -8.96 -10.08 -7.86
CA ALA A 195 -9.12 -9.33 -9.10
C ALA A 195 -10.07 -10.03 -10.06
N GLU A 196 -10.90 -9.23 -10.74
CA GLU A 196 -11.73 -9.70 -11.85
C GLU A 196 -10.84 -10.22 -12.99
N LYS A 197 -11.25 -11.32 -13.61
CA LYS A 197 -10.52 -11.96 -14.72
C LYS A 197 -11.39 -11.98 -15.97
N ILE A 198 -10.84 -11.51 -17.09
CA ILE A 198 -11.51 -11.57 -18.39
C ILE A 198 -11.82 -13.03 -18.76
N SER A 199 -10.90 -13.96 -18.47
CA SER A 199 -11.07 -15.39 -18.68
C SER A 199 -12.21 -16.02 -17.85
N LEU A 200 -12.75 -15.31 -16.89
CA LEU A 200 -13.84 -15.73 -16.02
C LEU A 200 -15.08 -14.81 -16.20
N ASP A 201 -15.26 -14.22 -17.37
CA ASP A 201 -16.36 -13.31 -17.69
C ASP A 201 -16.44 -12.10 -16.75
N GLY A 202 -15.29 -11.53 -16.39
CA GLY A 202 -15.20 -10.38 -15.49
C GLY A 202 -15.47 -10.72 -14.01
N ARG A 203 -15.56 -12.00 -13.65
CA ARG A 203 -15.79 -12.42 -12.26
C ARG A 203 -14.48 -12.64 -11.51
N ARG A 204 -14.53 -12.47 -10.19
CA ARG A 204 -13.38 -12.77 -9.32
C ARG A 204 -13.28 -14.29 -9.07
N PRO A 205 -12.08 -14.87 -9.11
CA PRO A 205 -11.88 -16.28 -8.72
C PRO A 205 -12.45 -16.63 -7.34
N LEU A 206 -12.39 -15.71 -6.38
CA LEU A 206 -12.96 -15.91 -5.04
C LEU A 206 -14.48 -16.16 -5.08
N ASP A 207 -15.22 -15.41 -5.90
CA ASP A 207 -16.68 -15.57 -5.99
C ASP A 207 -17.06 -16.92 -6.64
N LEU A 208 -16.26 -17.35 -7.62
CA LEU A 208 -16.43 -18.65 -8.24
C LEU A 208 -16.04 -19.80 -7.29
N LEU A 209 -15.04 -19.61 -6.43
CA LEU A 209 -14.66 -20.57 -5.40
C LEU A 209 -15.79 -20.80 -4.41
N ARG A 210 -16.40 -19.71 -3.93
CA ARG A 210 -17.59 -19.77 -3.08
C ARG A 210 -18.80 -20.43 -3.76
N ALA A 211 -18.91 -20.27 -5.08
CA ALA A 211 -19.94 -20.94 -5.88
C ALA A 211 -19.60 -22.39 -6.28
N GLY A 212 -18.48 -22.94 -5.81
CA GLY A 212 -18.06 -24.32 -6.10
C GLY A 212 -17.62 -24.57 -7.54
N LYS A 213 -17.30 -23.53 -8.32
CA LYS A 213 -16.92 -23.64 -9.74
C LYS A 213 -15.42 -23.90 -9.93
N LEU A 214 -14.90 -24.88 -9.21
CA LEU A 214 -13.46 -25.17 -9.09
C LEU A 214 -12.75 -25.35 -10.45
N LYS A 215 -13.34 -26.10 -11.39
CA LYS A 215 -12.73 -26.34 -12.69
C LYS A 215 -12.37 -25.05 -13.45
N GLN A 216 -13.25 -24.04 -13.41
CA GLN A 216 -13.01 -22.78 -14.10
C GLN A 216 -11.84 -22.01 -13.46
N ILE A 217 -11.76 -22.06 -12.13
CA ILE A 217 -10.69 -21.36 -11.38
C ILE A 217 -9.35 -22.05 -11.62
N CYS A 218 -9.30 -23.39 -11.61
CA CYS A 218 -8.07 -24.13 -11.88
C CYS A 218 -7.52 -23.82 -13.29
N LEU A 219 -8.39 -23.75 -14.30
CA LEU A 219 -7.97 -23.32 -15.66
C LEU A 219 -7.40 -21.90 -15.66
N ALA A 220 -8.07 -20.96 -14.96
CA ALA A 220 -7.57 -19.59 -14.84
C ALA A 220 -6.27 -19.51 -14.02
N ALA A 221 -6.07 -20.38 -13.03
CA ALA A 221 -4.85 -20.44 -12.24
C ALA A 221 -3.67 -20.98 -13.08
N HIS A 222 -3.87 -22.00 -13.89
CA HIS A 222 -2.84 -22.47 -14.83
C HIS A 222 -2.42 -21.36 -15.80
N ALA A 223 -3.39 -20.69 -16.44
CA ALA A 223 -3.09 -19.59 -17.35
C ALA A 223 -2.48 -18.34 -16.65
N TYR A 224 -2.48 -18.30 -15.34
CA TYR A 224 -1.90 -17.19 -14.56
C TYR A 224 -0.44 -17.44 -14.21
N VAL A 225 -0.01 -18.69 -14.10
CA VAL A 225 1.36 -19.09 -13.75
C VAL A 225 2.21 -19.50 -14.97
N GLU A 226 1.61 -19.64 -16.16
CA GLU A 226 2.29 -19.83 -17.45
C GLU A 226 2.87 -18.50 -17.98
#